data_dc14b4e9b5a526a56cb7e72e92ce8cd9
#
_entry.id   dc14b4e9b5a526a56cb7e72e92ce8cd9
#
_cell.length_a   1.000
_cell.length_b   1.000
_cell.length_c   1.000
_cell.angle_alpha   90.00
_cell.angle_beta   90.00
_cell.angle_gamma   90.00
#
_symmetry.space_group_name_H-M   'P 1'
#
loop_
_entity.id
_entity.type
_entity.pdbx_description
1 polymer ?
#
loop_
_entity_poly.entity_id
_entity_poly.type
_entity_poly.pdbx_seq_one_letter_code
_entity_poly.pdbx_strand_id
1 'polypeptide(L)'
;MRWMKKAAAAVMAMFVFLPVYAESSISPKDAYETARKDYLCAWMSMAAYDDPISQLGRNILVNEHWKLGKASVSDELGHARFLIAMSGDKEEKPLLILSVAGTTDYTDVKADLSFDKTLWDSSAAVTDKGQNLPKVHRGFKRYADSIWNTQLDTMTVSQILNKQASEGDILLTGHSLGGAVSTLLGVKMIDSGLNQHLEVVTFGAPAVGNPAFVDTYESLLPLKRIVNSGDPVQSVVQKVVKNYTQIGSEERWKPVEGSHYFSHRMMVYLDTAIRNYYDARESYEKSGGHIPENIPDSPPSFFILPPQVTTDDALASDIPYMKKITADYYQKQLPGAIMGTEGKTTEGALYLARQNGCRYVLENELTARIIPNKNNEIQITFMQTLRTVDGHVISYSEYRMPARDMTPIEAALYMTAKVKPSI
;
A
#
# COMPACT_ATOMS: atom_id res chain seq x y z
N MET A 1 -84.86 -21.76 19.07
CA MET A 1 -84.02 -21.96 20.28
C MET A 1 -82.58 -21.96 19.93
N ARG A 2 -81.80 -21.19 20.63
CA ARG A 2 -80.33 -21.01 20.60
C ARG A 2 -79.67 -20.49 19.31
N TRP A 3 -79.50 -19.21 19.34
CA TRP A 3 -78.61 -18.45 18.45
C TRP A 3 -77.14 -18.63 18.87
N MET A 4 -76.30 -19.06 17.91
CA MET A 4 -74.87 -19.01 18.08
C MET A 4 -74.33 -17.76 17.35
N LYS A 5 -73.86 -16.80 18.12
CA LYS A 5 -73.12 -15.63 17.62
C LYS A 5 -71.73 -16.06 17.20
N LYS A 6 -71.39 -15.88 15.94
CA LYS A 6 -70.02 -15.96 15.45
C LYS A 6 -69.34 -14.60 15.66
N ALA A 7 -68.33 -14.57 16.53
CA ALA A 7 -67.41 -13.44 16.66
C ALA A 7 -66.35 -13.61 15.60
N ALA A 8 -66.26 -12.68 14.67
CA ALA A 8 -65.13 -12.56 13.72
C ALA A 8 -63.99 -11.74 14.41
N ALA A 9 -62.92 -12.36 14.74
CA ALA A 9 -61.70 -11.66 15.17
C ALA A 9 -60.92 -11.15 13.94
N ALA A 10 -60.93 -9.83 13.78
CA ALA A 10 -60.07 -9.17 12.78
C ALA A 10 -58.63 -9.12 13.33
N VAL A 11 -57.74 -9.92 12.75
CA VAL A 11 -56.31 -9.80 13.00
C VAL A 11 -55.79 -8.64 12.16
N MET A 12 -55.54 -7.52 12.83
CA MET A 12 -54.87 -6.36 12.22
C MET A 12 -53.34 -6.66 12.18
N ALA A 13 -52.84 -7.07 11.03
CA ALA A 13 -51.41 -7.21 10.82
C ALA A 13 -50.76 -5.82 10.75
N MET A 14 -50.12 -5.44 11.85
CA MET A 14 -49.31 -4.23 11.92
C MET A 14 -48.01 -4.49 11.17
N PHE A 15 -47.92 -4.07 9.91
CA PHE A 15 -46.64 -4.01 9.19
C PHE A 15 -45.78 -2.91 9.82
N VAL A 16 -44.84 -3.32 10.68
CA VAL A 16 -43.76 -2.45 11.13
C VAL A 16 -42.82 -2.29 9.96
N PHE A 17 -42.93 -1.17 9.26
CA PHE A 17 -41.88 -0.73 8.36
C PHE A 17 -40.64 -0.37 9.19
N LEU A 18 -39.72 -1.31 9.36
CA LEU A 18 -38.38 -0.98 9.77
C LEU A 18 -37.73 -0.17 8.62
N PRO A 19 -37.21 1.03 8.88
CA PRO A 19 -36.42 1.70 7.87
C PRO A 19 -35.22 0.81 7.54
N VAL A 20 -35.19 0.31 6.32
CA VAL A 20 -33.98 -0.25 5.74
C VAL A 20 -33.04 0.96 5.63
N TYR A 21 -32.14 1.11 6.58
CA TYR A 21 -30.99 1.95 6.40
C TYR A 21 -30.22 1.32 5.24
N ALA A 22 -30.36 1.92 4.05
CA ALA A 22 -29.46 1.64 2.97
C ALA A 22 -28.06 2.00 3.51
N GLU A 23 -27.21 1.01 3.75
CA GLU A 23 -25.78 1.24 3.83
C GLU A 23 -25.45 2.05 2.58
N SER A 24 -24.97 3.28 2.77
CA SER A 24 -24.54 4.12 1.67
C SER A 24 -23.37 3.39 1.02
N SER A 25 -23.65 2.67 -0.06
CA SER A 25 -22.61 2.00 -0.83
C SER A 25 -21.64 3.08 -1.30
N ILE A 26 -20.38 2.98 -0.88
CA ILE A 26 -19.29 3.86 -1.34
C ILE A 26 -19.32 3.85 -2.87
N SER A 27 -19.24 5.02 -3.52
CA SER A 27 -19.25 5.08 -4.96
C SER A 27 -18.03 4.35 -5.55
N PRO A 28 -18.12 3.75 -6.74
CA PRO A 28 -16.97 3.09 -7.38
C PRO A 28 -15.76 4.03 -7.53
N LYS A 29 -15.99 5.32 -7.71
CA LYS A 29 -14.95 6.35 -7.75
C LYS A 29 -14.27 6.51 -6.40
N ASP A 30 -15.03 6.70 -5.34
CA ASP A 30 -14.47 6.90 -4.00
C ASP A 30 -13.75 5.64 -3.49
N ALA A 31 -14.27 4.45 -3.84
CA ALA A 31 -13.59 3.18 -3.56
C ALA A 31 -12.25 3.08 -4.29
N TYR A 32 -12.19 3.49 -5.57
CA TYR A 32 -10.97 3.52 -6.35
C TYR A 32 -9.95 4.52 -5.79
N GLU A 33 -10.37 5.75 -5.46
CA GLU A 33 -9.48 6.78 -4.90
C GLU A 33 -8.92 6.34 -3.54
N THR A 34 -9.74 5.70 -2.70
CA THR A 34 -9.30 5.14 -1.43
C THR A 34 -8.27 4.02 -1.63
N ALA A 35 -8.59 3.06 -2.49
CA ALA A 35 -7.68 1.94 -2.77
C ALA A 35 -6.37 2.40 -3.43
N ARG A 36 -6.42 3.42 -4.29
CA ARG A 36 -5.24 4.05 -4.89
C ARG A 36 -4.34 4.70 -3.84
N LYS A 37 -4.93 5.43 -2.88
CA LYS A 37 -4.19 6.02 -1.76
C LYS A 37 -3.52 4.94 -0.90
N ASP A 38 -4.27 3.91 -0.53
CA ASP A 38 -3.75 2.80 0.27
C ASP A 38 -2.63 2.04 -0.44
N TYR A 39 -2.78 1.80 -1.73
CA TYR A 39 -1.75 1.22 -2.59
C TYR A 39 -0.47 2.06 -2.61
N LEU A 40 -0.60 3.39 -2.76
CA LEU A 40 0.54 4.30 -2.70
C LEU A 40 1.22 4.27 -1.32
N CYS A 41 0.44 4.31 -0.23
CA CYS A 41 0.95 4.18 1.13
C CYS A 41 1.68 2.85 1.37
N ALA A 42 1.14 1.74 0.84
CA ALA A 42 1.77 0.44 0.95
C ALA A 42 3.11 0.38 0.21
N TRP A 43 3.18 0.91 -1.01
CA TRP A 43 4.45 1.03 -1.75
C TRP A 43 5.47 1.91 -1.04
N MET A 44 5.04 3.06 -0.52
CA MET A 44 5.91 3.96 0.23
C MET A 44 6.41 3.31 1.52
N SER A 45 5.54 2.57 2.23
CA SER A 45 5.94 1.82 3.42
C SER A 45 6.94 0.70 3.10
N MET A 46 6.76 0.00 1.98
CA MET A 46 7.71 -0.98 1.49
C MET A 46 9.02 -0.32 1.06
N ALA A 47 8.98 0.78 0.32
CA ALA A 47 10.14 1.49 -0.20
C ALA A 47 11.06 2.07 0.89
N ALA A 48 10.55 2.25 2.11
CA ALA A 48 11.34 2.70 3.26
C ALA A 48 12.31 1.62 3.79
N TYR A 49 12.09 0.34 3.49
CA TYR A 49 13.00 -0.77 3.83
C TYR A 49 14.22 -0.85 2.91
N ASP A 50 15.08 -1.88 3.10
CA ASP A 50 16.34 -2.08 2.36
C ASP A 50 16.46 -3.43 1.67
N ASP A 51 15.36 -4.07 1.33
CA ASP A 51 15.34 -5.30 0.56
C ASP A 51 15.22 -5.04 -0.96
N PRO A 52 15.32 -6.07 -1.82
CA PRO A 52 15.27 -5.92 -3.28
C PRO A 52 13.95 -5.32 -3.80
N ILE A 53 12.80 -5.64 -3.20
CA ILE A 53 11.51 -5.10 -3.63
C ILE A 53 11.38 -3.62 -3.20
N SER A 54 11.93 -3.25 -2.07
CA SER A 54 12.02 -1.86 -1.61
C SER A 54 12.86 -1.00 -2.57
N GLN A 55 13.98 -1.55 -3.04
CA GLN A 55 14.81 -0.87 -4.05
C GLN A 55 14.05 -0.69 -5.36
N LEU A 56 13.31 -1.72 -5.80
CA LEU A 56 12.46 -1.65 -6.99
C LEU A 56 11.38 -0.57 -6.81
N GLY A 57 10.70 -0.55 -5.67
CA GLY A 57 9.68 0.46 -5.35
C GLY A 57 10.24 1.89 -5.49
N ARG A 58 11.43 2.16 -4.94
CA ARG A 58 12.10 3.45 -5.11
C ARG A 58 12.38 3.79 -6.57
N ASN A 59 12.87 2.82 -7.35
CA ASN A 59 13.17 3.05 -8.77
C ASN A 59 11.88 3.36 -9.57
N ILE A 60 10.77 2.68 -9.27
CA ILE A 60 9.47 2.95 -9.90
C ILE A 60 9.01 4.38 -9.57
N LEU A 61 9.10 4.79 -8.31
CA LEU A 61 8.73 6.14 -7.88
C LEU A 61 9.56 7.22 -8.57
N VAL A 62 10.88 7.02 -8.68
CA VAL A 62 11.76 7.96 -9.42
C VAL A 62 11.37 8.04 -10.90
N ASN A 63 11.05 6.90 -11.52
CA ASN A 63 10.60 6.88 -12.92
C ASN A 63 9.22 7.55 -13.10
N GLU A 64 8.39 7.56 -12.07
CA GLU A 64 7.13 8.29 -12.02
C GLU A 64 7.31 9.78 -11.59
N HIS A 65 8.54 10.29 -11.63
CA HIS A 65 8.91 11.68 -11.33
C HIS A 65 8.78 12.10 -9.86
N TRP A 66 8.72 11.15 -8.92
CA TRP A 66 8.81 11.48 -7.50
C TRP A 66 10.23 11.90 -7.13
N LYS A 67 10.36 12.97 -6.35
CA LYS A 67 11.63 13.39 -5.75
C LYS A 67 11.78 12.67 -4.41
N LEU A 68 12.78 11.81 -4.29
CA LEU A 68 12.98 10.96 -3.10
C LEU A 68 14.17 11.43 -2.25
N GLY A 69 13.95 11.54 -0.95
CA GLY A 69 15.00 11.67 0.07
C GLY A 69 14.90 10.49 1.04
N LYS A 70 15.98 9.73 1.21
CA LYS A 70 16.07 8.62 2.16
C LYS A 70 17.06 8.94 3.26
N ALA A 71 16.69 8.69 4.50
CA ALA A 71 17.57 8.86 5.64
C ALA A 71 17.35 7.77 6.70
N SER A 72 18.30 7.66 7.61
CA SER A 72 18.19 6.80 8.79
C SER A 72 18.59 7.56 10.03
N VAL A 73 17.93 7.25 11.11
CA VAL A 73 18.27 7.71 12.46
C VAL A 73 18.73 6.50 13.26
N SER A 74 19.89 6.63 13.90
CA SER A 74 20.44 5.60 14.77
C SER A 74 20.54 6.13 16.18
N ASP A 75 20.09 5.34 17.14
CA ASP A 75 20.36 5.57 18.56
C ASP A 75 20.72 4.26 19.27
N GLU A 76 20.90 4.29 20.58
CA GLU A 76 21.23 3.12 21.38
C GLU A 76 20.17 2.00 21.34
N LEU A 77 18.95 2.29 20.87
CA LEU A 77 17.83 1.35 20.78
C LEU A 77 17.64 0.75 19.39
N GLY A 78 18.39 1.23 18.36
CA GLY A 78 18.32 0.69 17.01
C GLY A 78 18.31 1.75 15.90
N HIS A 79 17.90 1.32 14.71
CA HIS A 79 17.87 2.13 13.51
C HIS A 79 16.44 2.33 13.02
N ALA A 80 15.98 3.59 12.93
CA ALA A 80 14.78 3.93 12.18
C ALA A 80 15.17 4.46 10.80
N ARG A 81 14.62 3.84 9.76
CA ARG A 81 14.77 4.29 8.37
C ARG A 81 13.49 4.99 7.94
N PHE A 82 13.63 6.06 7.19
CA PHE A 82 12.49 6.75 6.63
C PHE A 82 12.77 7.27 5.23
N LEU A 83 11.71 7.45 4.47
CA LEU A 83 11.68 7.96 3.11
C LEU A 83 10.78 9.18 3.07
N ILE A 84 11.26 10.28 2.47
CA ILE A 84 10.42 11.40 2.07
C ILE A 84 10.30 11.38 0.56
N ALA A 85 9.09 11.46 0.07
CA ALA A 85 8.78 11.52 -1.36
C ALA A 85 7.91 12.74 -1.63
N MET A 86 8.26 13.52 -2.64
CA MET A 86 7.47 14.64 -3.11
C MET A 86 6.99 14.34 -4.53
N SER A 87 5.71 14.57 -4.79
CA SER A 87 5.14 14.48 -6.14
C SER A 87 5.84 15.45 -7.09
N GLY A 88 5.87 15.11 -8.38
CA GLY A 88 6.50 15.95 -9.39
C GLY A 88 5.75 17.27 -9.62
N ASP A 89 6.42 18.19 -10.29
CA ASP A 89 5.97 19.60 -10.48
C ASP A 89 4.72 19.75 -11.37
N LYS A 90 4.10 18.66 -11.81
CA LYS A 90 2.91 18.66 -12.70
C LYS A 90 1.57 18.65 -11.96
N GLU A 91 1.58 18.46 -10.66
CA GLU A 91 0.34 18.42 -9.86
C GLU A 91 -0.02 19.84 -9.41
N GLU A 92 -1.31 20.19 -9.55
CA GLU A 92 -1.83 21.49 -9.08
C GLU A 92 -1.61 21.68 -7.58
N LYS A 93 -1.55 20.60 -6.82
CA LYS A 93 -1.33 20.58 -5.39
C LYS A 93 -0.25 19.54 -5.05
N PRO A 94 0.93 19.96 -4.62
CA PRO A 94 2.02 19.03 -4.33
C PRO A 94 1.69 18.13 -3.13
N LEU A 95 1.97 16.84 -3.27
CA LEU A 95 1.84 15.84 -2.21
C LEU A 95 3.20 15.46 -1.67
N LEU A 96 3.39 15.57 -0.36
CA LEU A 96 4.53 15.03 0.35
C LEU A 96 4.13 13.78 1.12
N ILE A 97 4.87 12.69 0.94
CA ILE A 97 4.70 11.46 1.72
C ILE A 97 5.95 11.24 2.55
N LEU A 98 5.79 11.12 3.87
CA LEU A 98 6.83 10.64 4.76
C LEU A 98 6.47 9.24 5.22
N SER A 99 7.33 8.29 4.91
CA SER A 99 7.16 6.87 5.25
C SER A 99 8.26 6.39 6.17
N VAL A 100 7.88 5.69 7.25
CA VAL A 100 8.81 5.13 8.23
C VAL A 100 8.81 3.61 8.14
N ALA A 101 9.99 3.00 8.01
CA ALA A 101 10.14 1.55 8.03
C ALA A 101 9.92 0.98 9.43
N GLY A 102 9.39 -0.24 9.49
CA GLY A 102 9.40 -1.04 10.73
C GLY A 102 10.76 -1.70 10.99
N THR A 103 10.83 -2.50 12.06
CA THR A 103 11.98 -3.37 12.33
C THR A 103 12.02 -4.53 11.32
N THR A 104 13.23 -4.90 10.90
CA THR A 104 13.44 -6.02 9.97
C THR A 104 13.37 -7.37 10.64
N ASP A 105 13.62 -7.44 11.93
CA ASP A 105 13.57 -8.68 12.72
C ASP A 105 12.35 -8.69 13.66
N TYR A 106 11.36 -9.54 13.32
CA TYR A 106 10.11 -9.65 14.07
C TYR A 106 10.26 -10.45 15.37
N THR A 107 11.33 -11.20 15.52
CA THR A 107 11.62 -11.94 16.75
C THR A 107 12.04 -10.99 17.86
N ASP A 108 12.72 -9.91 17.52
CA ASP A 108 13.18 -8.88 18.44
C ASP A 108 12.08 -7.92 18.88
N VAL A 109 11.00 -7.76 18.08
CA VAL A 109 9.85 -6.92 18.46
C VAL A 109 9.21 -7.35 19.80
N LYS A 110 9.28 -8.63 20.17
CA LYS A 110 8.81 -9.08 21.47
C LYS A 110 9.81 -8.88 22.61
N ALA A 111 11.10 -8.87 22.29
CA ALA A 111 12.18 -8.78 23.29
C ALA A 111 12.58 -7.33 23.61
N ASP A 112 12.58 -6.45 22.61
CA ASP A 112 13.13 -5.09 22.72
C ASP A 112 12.09 -4.00 23.01
N LEU A 113 10.79 -4.31 22.97
CA LEU A 113 9.76 -3.39 23.43
C LEU A 113 9.84 -3.29 24.96
N SER A 114 10.79 -2.50 25.48
CA SER A 114 10.62 -1.97 26.84
C SER A 114 9.36 -1.13 26.81
N PHE A 115 8.29 -1.61 27.44
CA PHE A 115 6.97 -0.99 27.42
C PHE A 115 6.88 0.27 28.30
N ASP A 116 8.01 0.93 28.52
CA ASP A 116 8.10 2.14 29.28
C ASP A 116 7.34 3.28 28.60
N LYS A 117 6.49 3.92 29.39
CA LYS A 117 5.77 5.12 28.96
C LYS A 117 6.51 6.37 29.39
N THR A 118 6.44 7.39 28.54
CA THR A 118 6.86 8.75 28.87
C THR A 118 5.71 9.72 28.66
N LEU A 119 5.75 10.86 29.31
CA LEU A 119 4.77 11.93 29.07
C LEU A 119 4.88 12.40 27.62
N TRP A 120 3.73 12.73 27.05
CA TRP A 120 3.65 13.48 25.81
C TRP A 120 3.65 14.96 26.13
N ASP A 121 4.74 15.66 25.81
CA ASP A 121 4.95 17.07 26.14
C ASP A 121 4.27 17.94 25.07
N SER A 122 3.00 18.22 25.21
CA SER A 122 2.28 19.13 24.33
C SER A 122 1.60 20.23 25.11
N SER A 123 1.48 21.40 24.49
CA SER A 123 0.72 22.53 25.03
C SER A 123 -0.78 22.23 25.13
N ALA A 124 -1.31 21.35 24.27
CA ALA A 124 -2.70 20.92 24.29
C ALA A 124 -3.03 20.01 25.48
N ALA A 125 -2.05 19.28 26.00
CA ALA A 125 -2.22 18.32 27.10
C ALA A 125 -2.21 18.97 28.51
N VAL A 126 -1.92 20.25 28.62
CA VAL A 126 -1.66 20.92 29.92
C VAL A 126 -2.92 21.48 30.59
N THR A 127 -4.09 21.36 29.99
CA THR A 127 -5.32 21.97 30.54
C THR A 127 -5.92 21.22 31.71
N ASP A 128 -5.52 19.97 32.00
CA ASP A 128 -6.00 19.22 33.14
C ASP A 128 -4.85 18.79 34.06
N LYS A 129 -4.80 19.36 35.24
CA LYS A 129 -3.81 19.03 36.30
C LYS A 129 -4.18 17.73 37.04
N GLY A 130 -4.99 16.86 36.44
CA GLY A 130 -5.36 15.56 36.98
C GLY A 130 -4.27 14.50 36.87
N GLN A 131 -4.45 13.36 37.55
CA GLN A 131 -3.51 12.22 37.55
C GLN A 131 -3.44 11.45 36.23
N ASN A 132 -4.30 11.76 35.24
CA ASN A 132 -4.42 11.03 33.98
C ASN A 132 -3.84 11.82 32.80
N LEU A 133 -2.50 11.94 32.75
CA LEU A 133 -1.80 12.66 31.71
C LEU A 133 -1.57 11.78 30.46
N PRO A 134 -1.59 12.36 29.23
CA PRO A 134 -1.20 11.68 28.01
C PRO A 134 0.22 11.10 28.10
N LYS A 135 0.33 9.81 27.90
CA LYS A 135 1.61 9.07 27.89
C LYS A 135 1.71 8.19 26.66
N VAL A 136 2.90 8.12 26.10
CA VAL A 136 3.19 7.31 24.92
C VAL A 136 4.37 6.38 25.17
N HIS A 137 4.55 5.41 24.30
CA HIS A 137 5.70 4.51 24.31
C HIS A 137 7.00 5.32 24.14
N ARG A 138 7.93 5.17 25.08
CA ARG A 138 9.18 5.96 25.11
C ARG A 138 10.01 5.78 23.85
N GLY A 139 10.17 4.54 23.37
CA GLY A 139 10.95 4.22 22.17
C GLY A 139 10.35 4.85 20.91
N PHE A 140 9.03 4.74 20.73
CA PHE A 140 8.37 5.36 19.56
C PHE A 140 8.49 6.87 19.57
N LYS A 141 8.35 7.50 20.77
CA LYS A 141 8.55 8.95 20.92
C LYS A 141 9.97 9.35 20.55
N ARG A 142 10.99 8.63 21.00
CA ARG A 142 12.40 8.91 20.66
C ARG A 142 12.63 8.87 19.17
N TYR A 143 12.13 7.83 18.46
CA TYR A 143 12.24 7.76 17.00
C TYR A 143 11.49 8.90 16.30
N ALA A 144 10.28 9.24 16.74
CA ALA A 144 9.54 10.37 16.21
C ALA A 144 10.29 11.70 16.43
N ASP A 145 10.84 11.91 17.62
CA ASP A 145 11.65 13.10 17.95
C ASP A 145 12.91 13.18 17.09
N SER A 146 13.60 12.06 16.92
CA SER A 146 14.82 11.98 16.12
C SER A 146 14.53 12.27 14.64
N ILE A 147 13.49 11.67 14.05
CA ILE A 147 13.09 11.94 12.66
C ILE A 147 12.68 13.41 12.51
N TRP A 148 11.88 13.94 13.42
CA TRP A 148 11.41 15.34 13.41
C TRP A 148 12.54 16.35 13.33
N ASN A 149 13.65 16.07 14.04
CA ASN A 149 14.83 16.92 14.12
C ASN A 149 15.94 16.56 13.12
N THR A 150 15.77 15.50 12.32
CA THR A 150 16.78 15.09 11.35
C THR A 150 16.98 16.17 10.30
N GLN A 151 18.25 16.53 10.08
CA GLN A 151 18.65 17.44 9.00
C GLN A 151 18.72 16.69 7.68
N LEU A 152 17.99 17.19 6.67
CA LEU A 152 18.07 16.76 5.29
C LEU A 152 18.52 17.97 4.46
N ASP A 153 19.71 17.91 3.91
CA ASP A 153 20.36 19.06 3.26
C ASP A 153 20.33 20.31 4.14
N THR A 154 19.56 21.32 3.76
CA THR A 154 19.49 22.62 4.44
C THR A 154 18.36 22.76 5.45
N MET A 155 17.44 21.80 5.52
CA MET A 155 16.23 21.87 6.35
C MET A 155 16.08 20.63 7.23
N THR A 156 15.49 20.81 8.42
CA THR A 156 15.04 19.68 9.22
C THR A 156 13.75 19.09 8.63
N VAL A 157 13.46 17.82 8.97
CA VAL A 157 12.18 17.19 8.58
C VAL A 157 10.99 18.05 9.03
N SER A 158 11.02 18.59 10.25
CA SER A 158 9.98 19.48 10.77
C SER A 158 9.82 20.76 9.92
N GLN A 159 10.91 21.35 9.45
CA GLN A 159 10.86 22.53 8.57
C GLN A 159 10.30 22.18 7.18
N ILE A 160 10.64 21.00 6.65
CA ILE A 160 10.11 20.50 5.38
C ILE A 160 8.59 20.30 5.51
N LEU A 161 8.13 19.62 6.56
CA LEU A 161 6.71 19.40 6.82
C LEU A 161 5.94 20.72 7.02
N ASN A 162 6.53 21.67 7.76
CA ASN A 162 5.93 22.99 7.99
C ASN A 162 5.77 23.76 6.67
N LYS A 163 6.80 23.77 5.83
CA LYS A 163 6.73 24.37 4.51
C LYS A 163 5.64 23.72 3.66
N GLN A 164 5.63 22.39 3.58
CA GLN A 164 4.65 21.64 2.80
C GLN A 164 3.21 21.87 3.24
N ALA A 165 2.95 21.99 4.55
CA ALA A 165 1.61 22.24 5.09
C ALA A 165 0.97 23.56 4.60
N SER A 166 1.78 24.51 4.14
CA SER A 166 1.30 25.75 3.53
C SER A 166 1.14 25.69 2.01
N GLU A 167 1.70 24.67 1.36
CA GLU A 167 1.77 24.56 -0.10
C GLU A 167 0.92 23.39 -0.66
N GLY A 168 0.69 22.33 0.13
CA GLY A 168 0.07 21.11 -0.37
C GLY A 168 -0.38 20.13 0.70
N ASP A 169 -0.57 18.89 0.27
CA ASP A 169 -1.02 17.80 1.14
C ASP A 169 0.17 17.04 1.75
N ILE A 170 -0.04 16.49 2.94
CA ILE A 170 0.93 15.66 3.66
C ILE A 170 0.29 14.33 4.02
N LEU A 171 0.96 13.25 3.65
CA LEU A 171 0.58 11.89 3.97
C LEU A 171 1.70 11.21 4.75
N LEU A 172 1.41 10.82 5.99
CA LEU A 172 2.33 10.05 6.81
C LEU A 172 1.95 8.58 6.72
N THR A 173 2.93 7.70 6.54
CA THR A 173 2.67 6.27 6.47
C THR A 173 3.81 5.46 7.09
N GLY A 174 3.54 4.19 7.37
CA GLY A 174 4.55 3.27 7.87
C GLY A 174 3.97 1.94 8.30
N HIS A 175 4.84 0.97 8.44
CA HIS A 175 4.48 -0.39 8.81
C HIS A 175 5.04 -0.76 10.18
N SER A 176 4.28 -1.49 10.99
CA SER A 176 4.71 -1.98 12.30
C SER A 176 5.19 -0.83 13.21
N LEU A 177 6.41 -0.90 13.76
CA LEU A 177 7.04 0.20 14.50
C LEU A 177 7.00 1.51 13.71
N GLY A 178 7.25 1.48 12.40
CA GLY A 178 7.18 2.67 11.55
C GLY A 178 5.81 3.30 11.51
N GLY A 179 4.74 2.49 11.54
CA GLY A 179 3.36 2.99 11.66
C GLY A 179 3.09 3.67 12.99
N ALA A 180 3.62 3.12 14.10
CA ALA A 180 3.54 3.76 15.42
C ALA A 180 4.27 5.11 15.45
N VAL A 181 5.46 5.19 14.85
CA VAL A 181 6.23 6.42 14.73
C VAL A 181 5.51 7.44 13.84
N SER A 182 4.95 7.03 12.71
CA SER A 182 4.16 7.90 11.82
C SER A 182 2.92 8.47 12.53
N THR A 183 2.27 7.68 13.38
CA THR A 183 1.17 8.16 14.23
C THR A 183 1.65 9.30 15.16
N LEU A 184 2.79 9.14 15.82
CA LEU A 184 3.35 10.17 16.70
C LEU A 184 3.86 11.41 15.94
N LEU A 185 4.37 11.23 14.71
CA LEU A 185 4.72 12.36 13.84
C LEU A 185 3.47 13.16 13.46
N GLY A 186 2.35 12.48 13.17
CA GLY A 186 1.06 13.13 12.92
C GLY A 186 0.59 13.97 14.12
N VAL A 187 0.73 13.44 15.33
CA VAL A 187 0.41 14.19 16.56
C VAL A 187 1.34 15.39 16.76
N LYS A 188 2.65 15.27 16.46
CA LYS A 188 3.57 16.43 16.48
C LYS A 188 3.15 17.52 15.50
N MET A 189 2.65 17.15 14.32
CA MET A 189 2.12 18.13 13.37
C MET A 189 0.90 18.86 13.94
N ILE A 190 -0.04 18.11 14.55
CA ILE A 190 -1.21 18.71 15.22
C ILE A 190 -0.77 19.69 16.32
N ASP A 191 0.14 19.28 17.20
CA ASP A 191 0.67 20.14 18.27
C ASP A 191 1.38 21.39 17.75
N SER A 192 1.90 21.32 16.52
CA SER A 192 2.53 22.44 15.80
C SER A 192 1.54 23.28 15.00
N GLY A 193 0.23 22.98 15.05
CA GLY A 193 -0.80 23.69 14.28
C GLY A 193 -0.82 23.36 12.79
N LEU A 194 -0.19 22.25 12.36
CA LEU A 194 -0.01 21.83 10.96
C LEU A 194 -0.99 20.70 10.58
N ASN A 195 -2.24 20.77 11.02
CA ASN A 195 -3.22 19.72 10.81
C ASN A 195 -4.05 19.89 9.51
N GLN A 196 -3.92 21.01 8.82
CA GLN A 196 -4.57 21.19 7.54
C GLN A 196 -3.90 20.28 6.50
N HIS A 197 -4.72 19.54 5.75
CA HIS A 197 -4.21 18.65 4.69
C HIS A 197 -3.30 17.49 5.16
N LEU A 198 -3.35 17.14 6.45
CA LEU A 198 -2.65 15.99 7.00
C LEU A 198 -3.54 14.75 6.91
N GLU A 199 -2.98 13.64 6.46
CA GLU A 199 -3.54 12.29 6.62
C GLU A 199 -2.47 11.32 7.12
N VAL A 200 -2.89 10.31 7.87
CA VAL A 200 -2.01 9.24 8.34
C VAL A 200 -2.62 7.88 7.98
N VAL A 201 -1.84 7.03 7.31
CA VAL A 201 -2.25 5.65 6.97
C VAL A 201 -1.18 4.70 7.47
N THR A 202 -1.53 3.74 8.32
CA THR A 202 -0.56 2.80 8.89
C THR A 202 -0.93 1.35 8.64
N PHE A 203 0.08 0.49 8.55
CA PHE A 203 -0.07 -0.95 8.31
C PHE A 203 0.43 -1.75 9.52
N GLY A 204 -0.44 -2.51 10.17
CA GLY A 204 -0.09 -3.37 11.30
C GLY A 204 0.54 -2.64 12.49
N ALA A 205 0.26 -1.36 12.67
CA ALA A 205 0.86 -0.55 13.73
C ALA A 205 0.37 -0.96 15.12
N PRO A 206 1.27 -1.07 16.12
CA PRO A 206 0.87 -1.25 17.52
C PRO A 206 0.28 0.03 18.11
N ALA A 207 -0.43 -0.11 19.24
CA ALA A 207 -0.92 1.03 20.01
C ALA A 207 0.25 1.89 20.56
N VAL A 208 0.12 3.20 20.46
CA VAL A 208 1.22 4.15 20.77
C VAL A 208 1.13 4.77 22.15
N GLY A 209 -0.07 4.89 22.73
CA GLY A 209 -0.29 5.66 23.96
C GLY A 209 -1.36 5.09 24.88
N ASN A 210 -1.51 5.75 26.04
CA ASN A 210 -2.53 5.42 27.03
C ASN A 210 -3.91 6.02 26.65
N PRO A 211 -5.00 5.66 27.35
CA PRO A 211 -6.33 6.23 27.11
C PRO A 211 -6.35 7.77 27.07
N ALA A 212 -5.65 8.43 27.98
CA ALA A 212 -5.60 9.89 28.02
C ALA A 212 -4.99 10.50 26.76
N PHE A 213 -4.00 9.83 26.16
CA PHE A 213 -3.45 10.23 24.87
C PHE A 213 -4.48 10.08 23.75
N VAL A 214 -5.21 8.98 23.74
CA VAL A 214 -6.28 8.75 22.76
C VAL A 214 -7.39 9.78 22.92
N ASP A 215 -7.88 9.99 24.14
CA ASP A 215 -8.94 10.98 24.44
C ASP A 215 -8.55 12.39 23.97
N THR A 216 -7.26 12.72 23.99
CA THR A 216 -6.76 14.04 23.54
C THR A 216 -6.72 14.18 22.04
N TYR A 217 -6.35 13.13 21.31
CA TYR A 217 -5.97 13.24 19.87
C TYR A 217 -6.88 12.51 18.90
N GLU A 218 -7.81 11.63 19.36
CA GLU A 218 -8.69 10.82 18.50
C GLU A 218 -9.47 11.64 17.47
N SER A 219 -10.04 12.76 17.93
CA SER A 219 -10.83 13.64 17.06
C SER A 219 -10.01 14.60 16.21
N LEU A 220 -8.72 14.73 16.47
CA LEU A 220 -7.82 15.67 15.81
C LEU A 220 -6.96 15.00 14.74
N LEU A 221 -6.63 13.71 14.93
CA LEU A 221 -5.71 12.97 14.06
C LEU A 221 -6.47 12.19 12.99
N PRO A 222 -6.40 12.58 11.71
CA PRO A 222 -7.02 11.84 10.61
C PRO A 222 -6.21 10.57 10.30
N LEU A 223 -6.36 9.56 11.16
CA LEU A 223 -5.60 8.32 11.12
C LEU A 223 -6.47 7.15 10.70
N LYS A 224 -6.08 6.48 9.62
CA LYS A 224 -6.57 5.17 9.20
C LYS A 224 -5.52 4.09 9.51
N ARG A 225 -5.91 3.08 10.26
CA ARG A 225 -5.09 1.89 10.57
C ARG A 225 -5.55 0.72 9.74
N ILE A 226 -4.69 0.22 8.89
CA ILE A 226 -4.93 -0.98 8.08
C ILE A 226 -4.33 -2.18 8.79
N VAL A 227 -5.14 -3.24 8.95
CA VAL A 227 -4.77 -4.43 9.70
C VAL A 227 -5.17 -5.68 8.94
N ASN A 228 -4.20 -6.51 8.62
CA ASN A 228 -4.47 -7.82 8.05
C ASN A 228 -5.13 -8.75 9.08
N SER A 229 -6.16 -9.47 8.66
CA SER A 229 -6.74 -10.55 9.46
C SER A 229 -5.66 -11.59 9.77
N GLY A 230 -5.52 -11.94 11.05
CA GLY A 230 -4.45 -12.85 11.51
C GLY A 230 -3.13 -12.14 11.86
N ASP A 231 -3.01 -10.83 11.72
CA ASP A 231 -1.86 -10.09 12.25
C ASP A 231 -1.91 -10.05 13.79
N PRO A 232 -0.95 -10.67 14.49
CA PRO A 232 -0.97 -10.75 15.95
C PRO A 232 -0.44 -9.50 16.63
N VAL A 233 0.30 -8.63 15.94
CA VAL A 233 1.05 -7.51 16.55
C VAL A 233 0.13 -6.53 17.25
N GLN A 234 -1.02 -6.21 16.64
CA GLN A 234 -2.02 -5.36 17.28
C GLN A 234 -2.48 -5.88 18.64
N SER A 235 -2.77 -7.19 18.71
CA SER A 235 -3.35 -7.80 19.90
C SER A 235 -2.30 -8.11 20.98
N VAL A 236 -1.04 -8.31 20.60
CA VAL A 236 0.04 -8.65 21.54
C VAL A 236 0.33 -7.46 22.44
N VAL A 237 0.48 -6.26 21.90
CA VAL A 237 0.76 -5.07 22.72
C VAL A 237 -0.38 -4.78 23.68
N GLN A 238 -1.63 -4.88 23.25
CA GLN A 238 -2.80 -4.66 24.10
C GLN A 238 -2.98 -5.73 25.18
N LYS A 239 -2.67 -7.01 24.88
CA LYS A 239 -2.81 -8.13 25.84
C LYS A 239 -1.66 -8.21 26.84
N VAL A 240 -0.46 -7.88 26.40
CA VAL A 240 0.76 -8.00 27.22
C VAL A 240 0.99 -6.76 28.08
N VAL A 241 0.57 -5.59 27.59
CA VAL A 241 0.83 -4.31 28.26
C VAL A 241 -0.49 -3.62 28.58
N LYS A 242 -0.85 -3.67 29.85
CA LYS A 242 -2.02 -2.94 30.36
C LYS A 242 -1.87 -1.42 30.09
N ASN A 243 -2.98 -0.78 29.69
CA ASN A 243 -3.10 0.67 29.46
C ASN A 243 -2.42 1.21 28.20
N TYR A 244 -2.40 0.45 27.09
CA TYR A 244 -2.24 0.98 25.76
C TYR A 244 -3.57 0.89 25.00
N THR A 245 -3.93 1.93 24.29
CA THR A 245 -5.18 2.03 23.53
C THR A 245 -4.86 2.42 22.09
N GLN A 246 -5.55 1.80 21.13
CA GLN A 246 -5.44 2.18 19.73
C GLN A 246 -6.13 3.52 19.49
N ILE A 247 -5.58 4.31 18.58
CA ILE A 247 -6.11 5.59 18.11
C ILE A 247 -6.40 5.47 16.61
N GLY A 248 -7.42 6.17 16.12
CA GLY A 248 -7.81 6.23 14.72
C GLY A 248 -8.72 5.07 14.27
N SER A 249 -9.33 5.22 13.10
CA SER A 249 -10.23 4.24 12.51
C SER A 249 -9.49 2.98 12.05
N GLU A 250 -10.10 1.82 12.25
CA GLU A 250 -9.52 0.53 11.82
C GLU A 250 -10.20 0.02 10.56
N GLU A 251 -9.41 -0.34 9.56
CA GLU A 251 -9.84 -1.09 8.38
C GLU A 251 -9.16 -2.46 8.38
N ARG A 252 -9.97 -3.54 8.31
CA ARG A 252 -9.47 -4.91 8.27
C ARG A 252 -9.40 -5.44 6.85
N TRP A 253 -8.20 -5.84 6.46
CA TRP A 253 -7.98 -6.52 5.20
C TRP A 253 -7.93 -8.04 5.38
N LYS A 254 -8.28 -8.75 4.31
CA LYS A 254 -8.19 -10.21 4.24
C LYS A 254 -7.07 -10.57 3.27
N PRO A 255 -5.90 -11.00 3.74
CA PRO A 255 -4.88 -11.58 2.89
C PRO A 255 -5.40 -12.80 2.14
N VAL A 256 -4.74 -13.18 1.05
CA VAL A 256 -5.11 -14.37 0.29
C VAL A 256 -5.12 -15.60 1.19
N GLU A 257 -6.20 -16.39 1.12
CA GLU A 257 -6.31 -17.65 1.85
C GLU A 257 -5.23 -18.63 1.39
N GLY A 258 -4.64 -19.33 2.33
CA GLY A 258 -3.54 -20.27 2.06
C GLY A 258 -2.18 -19.62 1.88
N SER A 259 -2.06 -18.30 2.04
CA SER A 259 -0.76 -17.65 2.12
C SER A 259 0.05 -18.21 3.29
N HIS A 260 1.23 -18.74 3.00
CA HIS A 260 2.15 -19.27 4.02
C HIS A 260 2.97 -18.17 4.70
N TYR A 261 2.77 -16.93 4.30
CA TYR A 261 3.50 -15.80 4.83
C TYR A 261 2.86 -15.30 6.13
N PHE A 262 3.71 -14.89 7.05
CA PHE A 262 3.26 -14.29 8.29
C PHE A 262 2.52 -12.98 8.01
N SER A 263 1.24 -12.91 8.39
CA SER A 263 0.31 -11.82 8.00
C SER A 263 0.73 -10.41 8.45
N HIS A 264 1.71 -10.31 9.35
CA HIS A 264 2.31 -9.02 9.77
C HIS A 264 3.39 -8.53 8.81
N ARG A 265 3.91 -9.33 7.89
CA ARG A 265 4.98 -8.87 6.99
C ARG A 265 4.47 -7.80 6.03
N MET A 266 5.29 -6.76 5.79
CA MET A 266 4.91 -5.66 4.89
C MET A 266 4.57 -6.15 3.47
N MET A 267 5.26 -7.18 2.98
CA MET A 267 4.95 -7.80 1.69
C MET A 267 3.51 -8.31 1.60
N VAL A 268 2.94 -8.82 2.69
CA VAL A 268 1.54 -9.31 2.72
C VAL A 268 0.55 -8.14 2.68
N TYR A 269 0.88 -7.02 3.33
CA TYR A 269 0.09 -5.79 3.22
C TYR A 269 0.16 -5.21 1.80
N LEU A 270 1.34 -5.21 1.18
CA LEU A 270 1.53 -4.73 -0.18
C LEU A 270 0.77 -5.60 -1.19
N ASP A 271 0.84 -6.94 -1.09
CA ASP A 271 0.08 -7.86 -1.94
C ASP A 271 -1.43 -7.57 -1.85
N THR A 272 -1.95 -7.42 -0.64
CA THR A 272 -3.37 -7.10 -0.43
C THR A 272 -3.73 -5.72 -1.00
N ALA A 273 -2.86 -4.72 -0.84
CA ALA A 273 -3.05 -3.39 -1.41
C ALA A 273 -3.08 -3.41 -2.95
N ILE A 274 -2.20 -4.20 -3.58
CA ILE A 274 -2.17 -4.39 -5.03
C ILE A 274 -3.51 -4.96 -5.52
N ARG A 275 -4.02 -5.99 -4.86
CA ARG A 275 -5.31 -6.63 -5.22
C ARG A 275 -6.46 -5.65 -5.07
N ASN A 276 -6.58 -5.01 -3.91
CA ASN A 276 -7.64 -4.03 -3.63
C ASN A 276 -7.62 -2.89 -4.66
N TYR A 277 -6.44 -2.41 -5.03
CA TYR A 277 -6.29 -1.37 -6.05
C TYR A 277 -6.80 -1.81 -7.42
N TYR A 278 -6.37 -2.98 -7.91
CA TYR A 278 -6.80 -3.45 -9.24
C TYR A 278 -8.28 -3.82 -9.29
N ASP A 279 -8.83 -4.37 -8.22
CA ASP A 279 -10.26 -4.70 -8.14
C ASP A 279 -11.13 -3.43 -8.10
N ALA A 280 -10.73 -2.43 -7.31
CA ALA A 280 -11.42 -1.14 -7.26
C ALA A 280 -11.30 -0.37 -8.59
N ARG A 281 -10.12 -0.40 -9.23
CA ARG A 281 -9.88 0.18 -10.56
C ARG A 281 -10.81 -0.44 -11.59
N GLU A 282 -10.87 -1.77 -11.66
CA GLU A 282 -11.72 -2.49 -12.60
C GLU A 282 -13.21 -2.19 -12.37
N SER A 283 -13.64 -2.09 -11.09
CA SER A 283 -15.00 -1.70 -10.73
C SER A 283 -15.33 -0.27 -11.18
N TYR A 284 -14.40 0.67 -10.99
CA TYR A 284 -14.54 2.06 -11.43
C TYR A 284 -14.64 2.15 -12.95
N GLU A 285 -13.76 1.48 -13.70
CA GLU A 285 -13.77 1.44 -15.17
C GLU A 285 -15.08 0.82 -15.69
N LYS A 286 -15.56 -0.28 -15.11
CA LYS A 286 -16.85 -0.91 -15.44
C LYS A 286 -18.06 0.00 -15.17
N SER A 287 -17.95 0.92 -14.21
CA SER A 287 -18.99 1.92 -13.91
C SER A 287 -18.97 3.11 -14.88
N GLY A 288 -18.10 3.12 -15.88
CA GLY A 288 -17.92 4.21 -16.84
C GLY A 288 -16.89 5.25 -16.42
N GLY A 289 -16.13 4.98 -15.35
CA GLY A 289 -15.02 5.84 -14.94
C GLY A 289 -13.87 5.78 -15.94
N HIS A 290 -13.18 6.89 -16.08
CA HIS A 290 -11.99 7.00 -16.95
C HIS A 290 -10.77 7.34 -16.11
N ILE A 291 -9.71 6.53 -16.28
CA ILE A 291 -8.41 6.80 -15.67
C ILE A 291 -7.53 7.44 -16.75
N PRO A 292 -7.05 8.67 -16.54
CA PRO A 292 -6.21 9.33 -17.53
C PRO A 292 -4.95 8.50 -17.82
N GLU A 293 -4.74 8.19 -19.07
CA GLU A 293 -3.51 7.57 -19.55
C GLU A 293 -2.55 8.69 -19.99
N ASN A 294 -1.28 8.53 -19.61
CA ASN A 294 -0.25 9.46 -20.08
C ASN A 294 0.17 9.04 -21.48
N ILE A 295 -0.57 9.45 -22.50
CA ILE A 295 -0.29 9.15 -23.90
C ILE A 295 0.74 10.18 -24.37
N PRO A 296 1.98 9.79 -24.68
CA PRO A 296 2.98 10.70 -25.21
C PRO A 296 2.67 11.07 -26.66
N ASP A 297 3.11 12.24 -27.07
CA ASP A 297 2.98 12.76 -28.45
C ASP A 297 3.84 11.98 -29.49
N SER A 298 4.61 10.98 -29.04
CA SER A 298 5.51 10.20 -29.89
C SER A 298 4.76 9.02 -30.53
N PRO A 299 5.04 8.64 -31.79
CA PRO A 299 4.48 7.47 -32.40
C PRO A 299 4.86 6.20 -31.60
N PRO A 300 3.96 5.22 -31.45
CA PRO A 300 4.20 4.03 -30.69
C PRO A 300 5.36 3.21 -31.29
N SER A 301 6.31 2.82 -30.44
CA SER A 301 7.43 1.98 -30.86
C SER A 301 7.20 0.51 -30.59
N PHE A 302 6.42 0.17 -29.55
CA PHE A 302 6.19 -1.18 -29.10
C PHE A 302 4.71 -1.56 -29.16
N PHE A 303 4.46 -2.79 -29.60
CA PHE A 303 3.22 -3.51 -29.37
C PHE A 303 3.50 -4.62 -28.35
N ILE A 304 2.84 -4.58 -27.21
CA ILE A 304 3.10 -5.49 -26.09
C ILE A 304 1.94 -6.46 -25.93
N LEU A 305 2.21 -7.73 -26.07
CA LEU A 305 1.22 -8.77 -25.78
C LEU A 305 0.99 -8.86 -24.26
N PRO A 306 -0.26 -9.11 -23.82
CA PRO A 306 -0.51 -9.45 -22.44
C PRO A 306 0.38 -10.61 -21.99
N PRO A 307 1.00 -10.53 -20.79
CA PRO A 307 1.88 -11.59 -20.35
C PRO A 307 1.13 -12.91 -20.20
N GLN A 308 1.72 -13.97 -20.72
CA GLN A 308 1.23 -15.33 -20.49
C GLN A 308 1.68 -15.79 -19.12
N VAL A 309 0.74 -16.13 -18.24
CA VAL A 309 1.04 -16.54 -16.87
C VAL A 309 0.57 -17.97 -16.64
N THR A 310 1.49 -18.81 -16.20
CA THR A 310 1.23 -20.20 -15.81
C THR A 310 1.66 -20.41 -14.36
N THR A 311 0.80 -21.04 -13.56
CA THR A 311 1.07 -21.31 -12.14
C THR A 311 0.69 -22.73 -11.75
N ASP A 312 1.12 -23.15 -10.56
CA ASP A 312 0.47 -24.25 -9.87
C ASP A 312 -0.92 -23.83 -9.38
N ASP A 313 -1.85 -24.78 -9.23
CA ASP A 313 -3.26 -24.51 -8.88
C ASP A 313 -3.40 -23.65 -7.60
N ALA A 314 -2.54 -23.87 -6.62
CA ALA A 314 -2.54 -23.11 -5.37
C ALA A 314 -2.21 -21.62 -5.55
N LEU A 315 -1.64 -21.22 -6.70
CA LEU A 315 -1.27 -19.85 -7.05
C LEU A 315 -2.19 -19.27 -8.15
N ALA A 316 -3.24 -19.98 -8.53
CA ALA A 316 -4.11 -19.57 -9.65
C ALA A 316 -4.80 -18.22 -9.43
N SER A 317 -5.08 -17.87 -8.16
CA SER A 317 -5.66 -16.56 -7.79
C SER A 317 -4.72 -15.38 -8.00
N ASP A 318 -3.42 -15.61 -8.18
CA ASP A 318 -2.41 -14.57 -8.42
C ASP A 318 -2.34 -14.16 -9.90
N ILE A 319 -2.76 -15.04 -10.81
CA ILE A 319 -2.62 -14.86 -12.27
C ILE A 319 -3.16 -13.50 -12.75
N PRO A 320 -4.39 -13.08 -12.41
CA PRO A 320 -4.93 -11.81 -12.90
C PRO A 320 -4.09 -10.61 -12.48
N TYR A 321 -3.58 -10.63 -11.25
CA TYR A 321 -2.79 -9.53 -10.69
C TYR A 321 -1.35 -9.52 -11.22
N MET A 322 -0.73 -10.69 -11.43
CA MET A 322 0.55 -10.80 -12.12
C MET A 322 0.49 -10.22 -13.53
N LYS A 323 -0.60 -10.49 -14.27
CA LYS A 323 -0.84 -9.91 -15.60
C LYS A 323 -1.01 -8.39 -15.53
N LYS A 324 -1.87 -7.90 -14.64
CA LYS A 324 -2.18 -6.47 -14.50
C LYS A 324 -0.94 -5.67 -14.11
N ILE A 325 -0.18 -6.11 -13.11
CA ILE A 325 0.99 -5.38 -12.62
C ILE A 325 2.12 -5.36 -13.66
N THR A 326 2.30 -6.44 -14.42
CA THR A 326 3.27 -6.51 -15.52
C THR A 326 2.88 -5.57 -16.66
N ALA A 327 1.61 -5.56 -17.04
CA ALA A 327 1.10 -4.66 -18.08
C ALA A 327 1.25 -3.18 -17.69
N ASP A 328 0.82 -2.82 -16.47
CA ASP A 328 0.98 -1.45 -15.94
C ASP A 328 2.45 -1.02 -15.89
N TYR A 329 3.36 -1.92 -15.51
CA TYR A 329 4.79 -1.61 -15.51
C TYR A 329 5.27 -1.22 -16.90
N TYR A 330 4.94 -1.99 -17.94
CA TYR A 330 5.35 -1.66 -19.30
C TYR A 330 4.70 -0.39 -19.82
N GLN A 331 3.43 -0.17 -19.54
CA GLN A 331 2.73 1.06 -19.96
C GLN A 331 3.41 2.32 -19.39
N LYS A 332 3.91 2.23 -18.16
CA LYS A 332 4.63 3.32 -17.50
C LYS A 332 6.09 3.46 -17.98
N GLN A 333 6.79 2.34 -18.22
CA GLN A 333 8.21 2.34 -18.60
C GLN A 333 8.45 2.52 -20.09
N LEU A 334 7.46 2.20 -20.93
CA LEU A 334 7.49 2.36 -22.38
C LEU A 334 6.32 3.26 -22.83
N PRO A 335 6.39 4.57 -22.54
CA PRO A 335 5.31 5.49 -22.86
C PRO A 335 4.94 5.44 -24.34
N GLY A 336 3.66 5.34 -24.65
CA GLY A 336 3.15 5.18 -26.02
C GLY A 336 3.19 3.74 -26.54
N ALA A 337 3.60 2.74 -25.75
CA ALA A 337 3.43 1.35 -26.12
C ALA A 337 1.94 1.00 -26.24
N ILE A 338 1.59 0.25 -27.29
CA ILE A 338 0.24 -0.26 -27.47
C ILE A 338 0.12 -1.62 -26.79
N MET A 339 -0.83 -1.73 -25.86
CA MET A 339 -1.14 -2.99 -25.21
C MET A 339 -2.07 -3.82 -26.07
N GLY A 340 -1.65 -5.02 -26.41
CA GLY A 340 -2.48 -6.00 -27.12
C GLY A 340 -3.58 -6.58 -26.22
N THR A 341 -4.55 -7.24 -26.83
CA THR A 341 -5.62 -7.97 -26.13
C THR A 341 -5.28 -9.45 -25.96
N GLU A 342 -5.83 -10.07 -24.92
CA GLU A 342 -5.67 -11.52 -24.70
C GLU A 342 -6.13 -12.37 -25.88
N GLY A 343 -5.57 -13.58 -26.00
CA GLY A 343 -5.93 -14.56 -27.03
C GLY A 343 -5.37 -14.29 -28.44
N LYS A 344 -4.49 -13.28 -28.58
CA LYS A 344 -3.80 -13.06 -29.87
C LYS A 344 -2.59 -13.98 -30.01
N THR A 345 -2.44 -14.53 -31.20
CA THR A 345 -1.22 -15.25 -31.60
C THR A 345 -0.11 -14.25 -31.91
N THR A 346 1.15 -14.72 -31.92
CA THR A 346 2.30 -13.92 -32.36
C THR A 346 2.07 -13.30 -33.75
N GLU A 347 1.54 -14.05 -34.71
CA GLU A 347 1.22 -13.54 -36.07
C GLU A 347 0.18 -12.41 -36.02
N GLY A 348 -0.87 -12.58 -35.21
CA GLY A 348 -1.90 -11.56 -35.02
C GLY A 348 -1.33 -10.30 -34.39
N ALA A 349 -0.40 -10.44 -33.44
CA ALA A 349 0.30 -9.31 -32.81
C ALA A 349 1.21 -8.57 -33.81
N LEU A 350 1.96 -9.29 -34.64
CA LEU A 350 2.79 -8.71 -35.69
C LEU A 350 1.98 -7.93 -36.71
N TYR A 351 0.81 -8.47 -37.09
CA TYR A 351 -0.13 -7.76 -37.96
C TYR A 351 -0.63 -6.46 -37.33
N LEU A 352 -1.13 -6.51 -36.10
CA LEU A 352 -1.65 -5.34 -35.41
C LEU A 352 -0.55 -4.29 -35.13
N ALA A 353 0.66 -4.73 -34.79
CA ALA A 353 1.79 -3.85 -34.58
C ALA A 353 2.09 -3.02 -35.85
N ARG A 354 2.11 -3.67 -37.01
CA ARG A 354 2.31 -2.98 -38.31
C ARG A 354 1.19 -1.97 -38.61
N GLN A 355 -0.08 -2.34 -38.36
CA GLN A 355 -1.23 -1.47 -38.58
C GLN A 355 -1.18 -0.21 -37.70
N ASN A 356 -0.60 -0.31 -36.52
CA ASN A 356 -0.48 0.78 -35.57
C ASN A 356 0.85 1.53 -35.65
N GLY A 357 1.70 1.22 -36.65
CA GLY A 357 2.98 1.91 -36.83
C GLY A 357 4.06 1.56 -35.81
N CYS A 358 3.88 0.49 -35.02
CA CYS A 358 4.91 0.01 -34.10
C CYS A 358 6.11 -0.56 -34.87
N ARG A 359 7.28 -0.56 -34.24
CA ARG A 359 8.52 -1.16 -34.77
C ARG A 359 8.78 -2.54 -34.20
N TYR A 360 8.31 -2.78 -32.99
CA TYR A 360 8.66 -3.94 -32.18
C TYR A 360 7.42 -4.60 -31.59
N VAL A 361 7.49 -5.92 -31.39
CA VAL A 361 6.53 -6.71 -30.62
C VAL A 361 7.26 -7.33 -29.44
N LEU A 362 6.68 -7.16 -28.24
CA LEU A 362 7.20 -7.68 -26.98
C LEU A 362 6.26 -8.77 -26.47
N GLU A 363 6.80 -9.97 -26.28
CA GLU A 363 6.11 -11.13 -25.72
C GLU A 363 6.73 -11.47 -24.37
N ASN A 364 5.88 -11.75 -23.37
CA ASN A 364 6.33 -12.08 -22.03
C ASN A 364 5.61 -13.33 -21.53
N GLU A 365 6.38 -14.24 -20.92
CA GLU A 365 5.86 -15.43 -20.27
C GLU A 365 6.35 -15.49 -18.82
N LEU A 366 5.44 -15.72 -17.90
CA LEU A 366 5.69 -15.86 -16.49
C LEU A 366 5.26 -17.23 -16.01
N THR A 367 6.13 -17.95 -15.32
CA THR A 367 5.79 -19.23 -14.68
C THR A 367 6.10 -19.15 -13.20
N ALA A 368 5.09 -19.40 -12.34
CA ALA A 368 5.28 -19.49 -10.90
C ALA A 368 5.00 -20.92 -10.43
N ARG A 369 5.98 -21.54 -9.75
CA ARG A 369 5.90 -22.93 -9.26
C ARG A 369 6.31 -23.00 -7.80
N ILE A 370 5.59 -23.77 -7.00
CA ILE A 370 5.94 -24.08 -5.62
C ILE A 370 7.10 -25.08 -5.64
N ILE A 371 8.19 -24.78 -4.93
CA ILE A 371 9.33 -25.68 -4.82
C ILE A 371 9.01 -26.75 -3.77
N PRO A 372 8.91 -28.03 -4.17
CA PRO A 372 8.63 -29.12 -3.22
C PRO A 372 9.69 -29.17 -2.10
N ASN A 373 9.25 -29.45 -0.88
CA ASN A 373 10.11 -29.64 0.30
C ASN A 373 10.93 -28.42 0.76
N LYS A 374 10.58 -27.19 0.29
CA LYS A 374 11.22 -25.94 0.70
C LYS A 374 10.25 -24.94 1.30
N ASN A 375 9.52 -25.32 2.34
CA ASN A 375 8.59 -24.43 3.06
C ASN A 375 7.71 -23.55 2.13
N ASN A 376 7.24 -24.14 1.01
CA ASN A 376 6.45 -23.47 -0.02
C ASN A 376 7.15 -22.25 -0.69
N GLU A 377 8.48 -22.24 -0.71
CA GLU A 377 9.22 -21.28 -1.52
C GLU A 377 8.76 -21.36 -2.99
N ILE A 378 8.54 -20.20 -3.63
CA ILE A 378 8.06 -20.14 -5.00
C ILE A 378 9.23 -19.88 -5.92
N GLN A 379 9.30 -20.58 -7.04
CA GLN A 379 10.22 -20.28 -8.14
C GLN A 379 9.47 -19.52 -9.22
N ILE A 380 10.01 -18.35 -9.59
CA ILE A 380 9.52 -17.57 -10.73
C ILE A 380 10.50 -17.75 -11.89
N THR A 381 9.95 -18.03 -13.06
CA THR A 381 10.65 -17.96 -14.35
C THR A 381 9.98 -16.90 -15.20
N PHE A 382 10.77 -16.00 -15.74
CA PHE A 382 10.32 -14.96 -16.65
C PHE A 382 11.08 -15.10 -17.97
N MET A 383 10.33 -15.15 -19.06
CA MET A 383 10.87 -15.18 -20.43
C MET A 383 10.33 -13.98 -21.20
N GLN A 384 11.24 -13.32 -21.91
CA GLN A 384 10.89 -12.18 -22.75
C GLN A 384 11.47 -12.37 -24.15
N THR A 385 10.64 -12.19 -25.16
CA THR A 385 11.05 -12.19 -26.57
C THR A 385 10.72 -10.84 -27.19
N LEU A 386 11.72 -10.19 -27.75
CA LEU A 386 11.58 -8.97 -28.53
C LEU A 386 11.74 -9.31 -30.02
N ARG A 387 10.77 -8.89 -30.83
CA ARG A 387 10.76 -9.09 -32.28
C ARG A 387 10.60 -7.77 -33.03
N THR A 388 11.10 -7.72 -34.25
CA THR A 388 10.66 -6.73 -35.25
C THR A 388 9.25 -7.06 -35.71
N VAL A 389 8.54 -6.09 -36.28
CA VAL A 389 7.20 -6.33 -36.86
C VAL A 389 7.20 -7.31 -38.05
N ASP A 390 8.37 -7.61 -38.63
CA ASP A 390 8.53 -8.64 -39.66
C ASP A 390 8.76 -10.04 -39.07
N GLY A 391 8.78 -10.15 -37.74
CA GLY A 391 8.86 -11.42 -37.02
C GLY A 391 10.28 -11.88 -36.63
N HIS A 392 11.33 -11.13 -37.02
CA HIS A 392 12.70 -11.47 -36.63
C HIS A 392 12.91 -11.25 -35.14
N VAL A 393 13.45 -12.26 -34.44
CA VAL A 393 13.83 -12.15 -33.03
C VAL A 393 15.07 -11.26 -32.90
N ILE A 394 14.95 -10.17 -32.12
CA ILE A 394 16.07 -9.28 -31.81
C ILE A 394 16.77 -9.75 -30.54
N SER A 395 15.98 -10.05 -29.51
CA SER A 395 16.50 -10.54 -28.23
C SER A 395 15.55 -11.54 -27.59
N TYR A 396 16.14 -12.47 -26.86
CA TYR A 396 15.47 -13.41 -25.97
C TYR A 396 16.18 -13.39 -24.63
N SER A 397 15.42 -13.31 -23.57
CA SER A 397 15.94 -13.32 -22.20
C SER A 397 15.12 -14.29 -21.36
N GLU A 398 15.80 -15.12 -20.57
CA GLU A 398 15.19 -16.00 -19.58
C GLU A 398 15.88 -15.75 -18.24
N TYR A 399 15.05 -15.52 -17.22
CA TYR A 399 15.49 -15.38 -15.84
C TYR A 399 14.70 -16.30 -14.93
N ARG A 400 15.41 -16.92 -13.99
CA ARG A 400 14.81 -17.81 -12.99
C ARG A 400 15.36 -17.48 -11.62
N MET A 401 14.46 -17.32 -10.63
CA MET A 401 14.86 -17.07 -9.25
C MET A 401 13.85 -17.66 -8.26
N PRO A 402 14.27 -18.05 -7.06
CA PRO A 402 13.36 -18.28 -5.95
C PRO A 402 12.81 -16.94 -5.46
N ALA A 403 11.49 -16.85 -5.28
CA ALA A 403 10.83 -15.67 -4.72
C ALA A 403 10.92 -15.72 -3.18
N ARG A 404 12.11 -15.44 -2.66
CA ARG A 404 12.30 -15.28 -1.23
C ARG A 404 11.83 -13.91 -0.80
N ASP A 405 11.06 -13.86 0.28
CA ASP A 405 10.55 -12.61 0.85
C ASP A 405 9.75 -11.72 -0.14
N MET A 406 9.13 -12.35 -1.14
CA MET A 406 8.23 -11.73 -2.10
C MET A 406 7.03 -12.63 -2.34
N THR A 407 5.84 -12.05 -2.51
CA THR A 407 4.67 -12.77 -3.02
C THR A 407 4.84 -13.04 -4.53
N PRO A 408 4.02 -13.94 -5.14
CA PRO A 408 4.08 -14.18 -6.59
C PRO A 408 3.90 -12.91 -7.42
N ILE A 409 3.03 -11.99 -6.97
CA ILE A 409 2.75 -10.73 -7.66
C ILE A 409 3.95 -9.79 -7.61
N GLU A 410 4.56 -9.63 -6.43
CA GLU A 410 5.77 -8.83 -6.26
C GLU A 410 6.95 -9.40 -7.04
N ALA A 411 7.11 -10.72 -7.05
CA ALA A 411 8.14 -11.39 -7.80
C ALA A 411 7.94 -11.24 -9.31
N ALA A 412 6.70 -11.28 -9.82
CA ALA A 412 6.39 -11.00 -11.21
C ALA A 412 6.81 -9.58 -11.61
N LEU A 413 6.46 -8.58 -10.80
CA LEU A 413 6.89 -7.19 -11.02
C LEU A 413 8.41 -7.05 -10.98
N TYR A 414 9.06 -7.66 -9.97
CA TYR A 414 10.50 -7.62 -9.83
C TYR A 414 11.23 -8.19 -11.06
N MET A 415 10.76 -9.34 -11.56
CA MET A 415 11.32 -9.97 -12.75
C MET A 415 11.11 -9.14 -14.01
N THR A 416 9.90 -8.60 -14.19
CA THR A 416 9.56 -7.70 -15.30
C THR A 416 10.47 -6.47 -15.32
N ALA A 417 10.73 -5.87 -14.16
CA ALA A 417 11.58 -4.69 -14.04
C ALA A 417 13.06 -4.99 -14.25
N LYS A 418 13.51 -6.22 -13.97
CA LYS A 418 14.90 -6.64 -14.12
C LYS A 418 15.26 -6.92 -15.58
N VAL A 419 14.32 -7.39 -16.37
CA VAL A 419 14.53 -7.75 -17.78
C VAL A 419 14.08 -6.59 -18.66
N LYS A 420 15.02 -5.73 -19.02
CA LYS A 420 14.73 -4.61 -19.93
C LYS A 420 14.81 -5.10 -21.38
N PRO A 421 13.85 -4.70 -22.25
CA PRO A 421 13.97 -4.94 -23.68
C PRO A 421 15.27 -4.32 -24.20
N SER A 422 16.15 -5.13 -24.78
CA SER A 422 17.41 -4.67 -25.37
C SER A 422 17.21 -4.48 -26.87
N ILE A 423 17.29 -3.23 -27.35
CA ILE A 423 17.23 -2.85 -28.77
C ILE A 423 18.64 -2.66 -29.27
#